data_2554bc1181947bd077d66940becac6ca
#
_entry.id   2554bc1181947bd077d66940becac6ca
#
_cell.length_a   1.000
_cell.length_b   1.000
_cell.length_c   1.000
_cell.angle_alpha   90.00
_cell.angle_beta   90.00
_cell.angle_gamma   90.00
#
_symmetry.space_group_name_H-M   'P 1'
#
loop_
_entity.id
_entity.type
_entity.pdbx_description
1 polymer ?
#
loop_
_entity_poly.entity_id
_entity_poly.type
_entity_poly.pdbx_seq_one_letter_code
_entity_poly.pdbx_strand_id
1 'polypeptide(L)'
;MALPQGDDAILLLHNPRCSKSRAALALLEERGVAFEERRYLDDPLTADELRDLQKRLGRPPREWLRTGEDAWKQAGLGSDAADAAVREAIAAQPILLERPIVVRGSRAAVGRPPEQILELLD
;
A
#
# COMPACT_ATOMS: atom_id res chain seq x y z
N MET A 1 -7.45 -13.10 3.26
CA MET A 1 -7.71 -11.92 4.13
C MET A 1 -8.15 -10.75 3.28
N ALA A 2 -9.13 -9.99 3.73
CA ALA A 2 -9.62 -8.81 3.00
C ALA A 2 -9.10 -7.54 3.68
N LEU A 3 -9.13 -6.42 2.94
CA LEU A 3 -8.86 -5.11 3.52
C LEU A 3 -9.97 -4.77 4.52
N PRO A 4 -9.71 -3.87 5.49
CA PRO A 4 -10.70 -3.53 6.51
C PRO A 4 -12.02 -3.05 5.92
N GLN A 5 -13.14 -3.43 6.54
CA GLN A 5 -14.48 -3.07 6.10
C GLN A 5 -15.12 -2.00 7.01
N GLY A 6 -14.59 -1.80 8.21
CA GLY A 6 -15.13 -0.79 9.13
C GLY A 6 -14.71 0.62 8.74
N ASP A 7 -15.56 1.61 9.00
CA ASP A 7 -15.31 2.99 8.59
C ASP A 7 -14.09 3.61 9.24
N ASP A 8 -13.74 3.17 10.45
CA ASP A 8 -12.60 3.72 11.19
C ASP A 8 -11.47 2.71 11.36
N ALA A 9 -11.60 1.51 10.79
CA ALA A 9 -10.56 0.49 10.89
C ALA A 9 -9.31 0.94 10.12
N ILE A 10 -8.16 0.89 10.79
CA ILE A 10 -6.89 1.34 10.22
C ILE A 10 -5.99 0.14 10.00
N LEU A 11 -5.42 0.04 8.80
CA LEU A 11 -4.45 -0.98 8.44
C LEU A 11 -3.20 -0.32 7.88
N LEU A 12 -2.04 -0.68 8.44
CA LEU A 12 -0.76 -0.28 7.89
C LEU A 12 -0.20 -1.43 7.05
N LEU A 13 0.00 -1.17 5.77
CA LEU A 13 0.75 -2.09 4.90
C LEU A 13 2.23 -1.78 5.12
N HIS A 14 2.91 -2.67 5.81
CA HIS A 14 4.20 -2.39 6.44
C HIS A 14 5.34 -3.23 5.88
N ASN A 15 6.48 -2.56 5.70
CA ASN A 15 7.76 -3.21 5.44
C ASN A 15 8.72 -2.78 6.55
N PRO A 16 9.03 -3.67 7.53
CA PRO A 16 9.87 -3.29 8.67
C PRO A 16 11.31 -2.91 8.31
N ARG A 17 11.75 -3.23 7.09
CA ARG A 17 13.08 -2.86 6.61
C ARG A 17 13.13 -1.48 5.96
N CYS A 18 11.97 -0.86 5.72
CA CYS A 18 11.88 0.45 5.08
C CYS A 18 11.80 1.54 6.13
N SER A 19 12.71 2.52 6.10
CA SER A 19 12.71 3.61 7.08
C SER A 19 11.43 4.44 7.06
N LYS A 20 10.88 4.69 5.88
CA LYS A 20 9.64 5.45 5.75
C LYS A 20 8.44 4.68 6.31
N SER A 21 8.45 3.36 6.15
CA SER A 21 7.41 2.51 6.72
C SER A 21 7.50 2.49 8.25
N ARG A 22 8.72 2.43 8.80
CA ARG A 22 8.91 2.53 10.26
C ARG A 22 8.49 3.90 10.77
N ALA A 23 8.73 4.97 10.02
CA ALA A 23 8.29 6.30 10.40
C ALA A 23 6.76 6.40 10.45
N ALA A 24 6.06 5.80 9.49
CA ALA A 24 4.60 5.76 9.52
C ALA A 24 4.07 4.99 10.73
N LEU A 25 4.71 3.87 11.05
CA LEU A 25 4.36 3.09 12.25
C LEU A 25 4.48 3.96 13.50
N ALA A 26 5.58 4.69 13.63
CA ALA A 26 5.81 5.57 14.77
C ALA A 26 4.75 6.67 14.86
N LEU A 27 4.35 7.25 13.73
CA LEU A 27 3.31 8.29 13.71
C LEU A 27 1.96 7.74 14.18
N LEU A 28 1.59 6.53 13.77
CA LEU A 28 0.35 5.90 14.22
C LEU A 28 0.39 5.64 15.73
N GLU A 29 1.53 5.17 16.23
CA GLU A 29 1.71 4.92 17.65
C GLU A 29 1.67 6.21 18.48
N GLU A 30 2.31 7.28 17.99
CA GLU A 30 2.29 8.58 18.66
C GLU A 30 0.89 9.17 18.75
N ARG A 31 0.06 8.92 17.73
CA ARG A 31 -1.33 9.41 17.73
C ARG A 31 -2.24 8.60 18.63
N GLY A 32 -1.76 7.48 19.14
CA GLY A 32 -2.53 6.64 20.06
C GLY A 32 -3.75 5.97 19.43
N VAL A 33 -3.77 5.84 18.09
CA VAL A 33 -4.88 5.20 17.39
C VAL A 33 -4.67 3.69 17.34
N ALA A 34 -5.78 2.95 17.39
CA ALA A 34 -5.72 1.50 17.22
C ALA A 34 -5.57 1.19 15.73
N PHE A 35 -4.67 0.30 15.39
CA PHE A 35 -4.45 -0.10 14.01
C PHE A 35 -3.93 -1.52 13.92
N GLU A 36 -4.10 -2.14 12.76
CA GLU A 36 -3.52 -3.44 12.46
C GLU A 36 -2.34 -3.24 11.51
N GLU A 37 -1.39 -4.17 11.57
CA GLU A 37 -0.20 -4.17 10.72
C GLU A 37 -0.24 -5.41 9.84
N ARG A 38 -0.05 -5.22 8.54
CA ARG A 38 0.08 -6.34 7.61
C ARG A 38 1.42 -6.21 6.90
N ARG A 39 2.28 -7.19 7.10
CA ARG A 39 3.57 -7.27 6.43
C ARG A 39 3.35 -7.89 5.06
N TYR A 40 3.13 -7.03 4.09
CA TYR A 40 2.68 -7.45 2.77
C TYR A 40 3.71 -8.27 1.98
N LEU A 41 4.99 -8.24 2.38
CA LEU A 41 6.00 -9.11 1.76
C LEU A 41 5.83 -10.57 2.19
N ASP A 42 5.33 -10.79 3.40
CA ASP A 42 5.08 -12.13 3.94
C ASP A 42 3.64 -12.57 3.73
N ASP A 43 2.73 -11.62 3.61
CA ASP A 43 1.30 -11.84 3.43
C ASP A 43 0.81 -10.91 2.30
N PRO A 44 1.11 -11.28 1.04
CA PRO A 44 0.84 -10.40 -0.10
C PRO A 44 -0.65 -10.13 -0.31
N LEU A 45 -0.94 -8.94 -0.85
CA LEU A 45 -2.29 -8.63 -1.29
C LEU A 45 -2.61 -9.42 -2.56
N THR A 46 -3.83 -9.91 -2.64
CA THR A 46 -4.33 -10.54 -3.87
C THR A 46 -4.65 -9.47 -4.90
N ALA A 47 -4.86 -9.90 -6.15
CA ALA A 47 -5.27 -8.98 -7.22
C ALA A 47 -6.59 -8.28 -6.87
N ASP A 48 -7.52 -8.99 -6.24
CA ASP A 48 -8.81 -8.40 -5.82
C ASP A 48 -8.62 -7.38 -4.71
N GLU A 49 -7.74 -7.65 -3.75
CA GLU A 49 -7.42 -6.69 -2.70
C GLU A 49 -6.75 -5.44 -3.27
N LEU A 50 -5.89 -5.60 -4.29
CA LEU A 50 -5.24 -4.48 -4.95
C LEU A 50 -6.24 -3.63 -5.73
N ARG A 51 -7.26 -4.25 -6.31
CA ARG A 51 -8.35 -3.52 -6.95
C ARG A 51 -9.12 -2.67 -5.94
N ASP A 52 -9.40 -3.24 -4.78
CA ASP A 52 -10.05 -2.51 -3.68
C ASP A 52 -9.16 -1.36 -3.20
N LEU A 53 -7.86 -1.62 -3.04
CA LEU A 53 -6.90 -0.60 -2.64
C LEU A 53 -6.86 0.55 -3.64
N GLN A 54 -6.93 0.25 -4.93
CA GLN A 54 -6.96 1.28 -5.98
C GLN A 54 -8.15 2.23 -5.78
N LYS A 55 -9.31 1.69 -5.45
CA LYS A 55 -10.50 2.51 -5.20
C LYS A 55 -10.31 3.40 -3.98
N ARG A 56 -9.71 2.87 -2.92
CA ARG A 56 -9.50 3.63 -1.67
C ARG A 56 -8.45 4.72 -1.85
N LEU A 57 -7.39 4.45 -2.61
CA LEU A 57 -6.35 5.44 -2.93
C LEU A 57 -6.84 6.49 -3.93
N GLY A 58 -7.79 6.14 -4.79
CA GLY A 58 -8.28 7.03 -5.83
C GLY A 58 -7.26 7.34 -6.90
N ARG A 59 -6.27 6.47 -7.09
CA ARG A 59 -5.15 6.67 -8.03
C ARG A 59 -4.86 5.37 -8.78
N PRO A 60 -4.44 5.45 -10.05
CA PRO A 60 -4.09 4.24 -10.81
C PRO A 60 -2.88 3.53 -10.21
N PRO A 61 -2.75 2.21 -10.37
CA PRO A 61 -1.68 1.44 -9.71
C PRO A 61 -0.28 1.86 -10.12
N ARG A 62 -0.10 2.47 -11.29
CA ARG A 62 1.22 2.98 -11.70
C ARG A 62 1.75 4.06 -10.77
N GLU A 63 0.88 4.75 -10.02
CA GLU A 63 1.28 5.82 -9.10
C GLU A 63 1.72 5.30 -7.73
N TRP A 64 1.49 4.01 -7.46
CA TRP A 64 1.94 3.37 -6.23
C TRP A 64 2.72 2.08 -6.53
N LEU A 65 3.44 2.10 -7.65
CA LEU A 65 4.26 1.02 -8.17
C LEU A 65 5.74 1.43 -8.11
N ARG A 66 6.60 0.53 -7.67
CA ARG A 66 8.04 0.77 -7.59
C ARG A 66 8.72 0.30 -8.88
N THR A 67 8.79 1.19 -9.87
CA THR A 67 9.34 0.87 -11.19
C THR A 67 10.86 0.68 -11.19
N GLY A 68 11.54 1.14 -10.15
CA GLY A 68 12.98 0.96 -10.02
C GLY A 68 13.42 -0.44 -9.58
N GLU A 69 12.48 -1.28 -9.17
CA GLU A 69 12.79 -2.63 -8.74
C GLU A 69 13.07 -3.55 -9.92
N ASP A 70 14.00 -4.50 -9.75
CA ASP A 70 14.32 -5.49 -10.78
C ASP A 70 13.09 -6.34 -11.15
N ALA A 71 12.21 -6.59 -10.19
CA ALA A 71 10.98 -7.33 -10.43
C ALA A 71 10.10 -6.67 -11.49
N TRP A 72 10.10 -5.32 -11.55
CA TRP A 72 9.34 -4.60 -12.58
C TRP A 72 9.95 -4.82 -13.96
N LYS A 73 11.28 -4.76 -14.05
CA LYS A 73 11.99 -5.01 -15.31
C LYS A 73 11.75 -6.43 -15.78
N GLN A 74 11.73 -7.39 -14.87
CA GLN A 74 11.48 -8.79 -15.17
C GLN A 74 10.03 -9.05 -15.61
N ALA A 75 9.09 -8.22 -15.16
CA ALA A 75 7.70 -8.35 -15.55
C ALA A 75 7.47 -8.07 -17.03
N GLY A 76 8.38 -7.31 -17.66
CA GLY A 76 8.30 -7.03 -19.09
C GLY A 76 7.14 -6.13 -19.50
N LEU A 77 6.56 -5.40 -18.55
CA LEU A 77 5.44 -4.50 -18.83
C LEU A 77 5.95 -3.10 -19.14
N GLY A 78 5.31 -2.44 -20.11
CA GLY A 78 5.66 -1.07 -20.46
C GLY A 78 4.91 -0.04 -19.62
N SER A 79 5.26 1.23 -19.83
CA SER A 79 4.63 2.34 -19.11
C SER A 79 3.15 2.50 -19.44
N ASP A 80 2.69 1.87 -20.52
CA ASP A 80 1.29 1.89 -20.97
C ASP A 80 0.52 0.64 -20.58
N ALA A 81 1.08 -0.19 -19.71
CA ALA A 81 0.41 -1.42 -19.26
C ALA A 81 -0.94 -1.09 -18.62
N ALA A 82 -1.93 -1.97 -18.88
CA ALA A 82 -3.26 -1.81 -18.31
C ALA A 82 -3.20 -1.96 -16.78
N ASP A 83 -4.10 -1.28 -16.08
CA ASP A 83 -4.17 -1.32 -14.61
C ASP A 83 -4.25 -2.76 -14.08
N ALA A 84 -5.05 -3.62 -14.71
CA ALA A 84 -5.16 -5.01 -14.29
C ALA A 84 -3.83 -5.75 -14.38
N ALA A 85 -3.04 -5.51 -15.44
CA ALA A 85 -1.73 -6.14 -15.59
C ALA A 85 -0.76 -5.66 -14.52
N VAL A 86 -0.79 -4.37 -14.17
CA VAL A 86 0.04 -3.83 -13.11
C VAL A 86 -0.34 -4.43 -11.76
N ARG A 87 -1.64 -4.53 -11.46
CA ARG A 87 -2.10 -5.15 -10.21
C ARG A 87 -1.66 -6.61 -10.11
N GLU A 88 -1.74 -7.36 -11.21
CA GLU A 88 -1.30 -8.76 -11.23
C GLU A 88 0.21 -8.87 -10.98
N ALA A 89 0.99 -7.95 -11.55
CA ALA A 89 2.44 -7.94 -11.32
C ALA A 89 2.76 -7.68 -9.84
N ILE A 90 2.05 -6.73 -9.21
CA ILE A 90 2.24 -6.44 -7.78
C ILE A 90 1.83 -7.65 -6.93
N ALA A 91 0.73 -8.31 -7.27
CA ALA A 91 0.28 -9.49 -6.53
C ALA A 91 1.32 -10.62 -6.60
N ALA A 92 1.95 -10.80 -7.75
CA ALA A 92 2.99 -11.81 -7.94
C ALA A 92 4.31 -11.42 -7.30
N GLN A 93 4.63 -10.13 -7.25
CA GLN A 93 5.89 -9.61 -6.72
C GLN A 93 5.60 -8.45 -5.77
N PRO A 94 5.27 -8.74 -4.51
CA PRO A 94 4.84 -7.69 -3.56
C PRO A 94 5.87 -6.59 -3.32
N ILE A 95 7.15 -6.81 -3.63
CA ILE A 95 8.17 -5.78 -3.54
C ILE A 95 7.86 -4.57 -4.43
N LEU A 96 7.00 -4.75 -5.44
CA LEU A 96 6.61 -3.68 -6.35
C LEU A 96 5.65 -2.68 -5.72
N LEU A 97 5.00 -3.04 -4.62
CA LEU A 97 4.07 -2.14 -3.94
C LEU A 97 4.82 -1.00 -3.26
N GLU A 98 4.37 0.23 -3.50
CA GLU A 98 4.93 1.39 -2.80
C GLU A 98 4.63 1.30 -1.31
N ARG A 99 5.48 1.89 -0.49
CA ARG A 99 5.40 1.77 0.97
C ARG A 99 5.83 3.06 1.67
N PRO A 100 5.24 3.36 2.82
CA PRO A 100 4.13 2.66 3.44
C PRO A 100 2.79 3.07 2.83
N ILE A 101 1.78 2.24 2.99
CA ILE A 101 0.40 2.58 2.64
C ILE A 101 -0.45 2.36 3.89
N VAL A 102 -1.30 3.33 4.21
CA VAL A 102 -2.25 3.22 5.31
C VAL A 102 -3.66 3.28 4.75
N VAL A 103 -4.50 2.37 5.20
CA VAL A 103 -5.92 2.31 4.85
C VAL A 103 -6.72 2.69 6.08
N ARG A 104 -7.70 3.57 5.92
CA ARG A 104 -8.69 3.86 6.95
C ARG A 104 -10.07 3.93 6.32
N GLY A 105 -10.91 2.94 6.62
CA GLY A 105 -12.23 2.86 6.03
C GLY A 105 -12.15 2.82 4.50
N SER A 106 -12.91 3.67 3.84
CA SER A 106 -12.95 3.73 2.37
C SER A 106 -11.82 4.54 1.75
N ARG A 107 -10.88 5.04 2.56
CA ARG A 107 -9.78 5.89 2.10
C ARG A 107 -8.44 5.23 2.36
N ALA A 108 -7.44 5.64 1.61
CA ALA A 108 -6.06 5.18 1.80
C ALA A 108 -5.10 6.28 1.36
N ALA A 109 -3.86 6.22 1.86
CA ALA A 109 -2.81 7.17 1.48
C ALA A 109 -1.46 6.47 1.44
N VAL A 110 -0.61 6.91 0.52
CA VAL A 110 0.80 6.51 0.47
C VAL A 110 1.57 7.45 1.39
N GLY A 111 2.35 6.90 2.31
CA GLY A 111 3.13 7.67 3.28
C GLY A 111 4.49 8.11 2.74
N ARG A 112 4.47 8.92 1.70
CA ARG A 112 5.69 9.50 1.12
C ARG A 112 5.46 10.96 0.79
N PRO A 113 5.87 11.85 1.70
CA PRO A 113 6.54 11.54 2.98
C PRO A 113 5.59 10.88 3.98
N PRO A 114 6.11 10.26 5.04
CA PRO A 114 5.26 9.53 6.01
C PRO A 114 4.11 10.35 6.59
N GLU A 115 4.29 11.65 6.73
CA GLU A 115 3.28 12.57 7.27
C GLU A 115 2.01 12.64 6.42
N GLN A 116 2.05 12.18 5.17
CA GLN A 116 0.87 12.15 4.32
C GLN A 116 -0.24 11.29 4.90
N ILE A 117 0.10 10.29 5.72
CA ILE A 117 -0.91 9.43 6.35
C ILE A 117 -1.75 10.16 7.38
N LEU A 118 -1.25 11.30 7.90
CA LEU A 118 -1.98 12.07 8.92
C LEU A 118 -3.31 12.60 8.39
N GLU A 119 -3.44 12.79 7.08
CA GLU A 119 -4.69 13.21 6.46
C GLU A 119 -5.82 12.22 6.73
N LEU A 120 -5.49 10.94 6.91
CA LEU A 120 -6.49 9.92 7.20
C LEU A 120 -6.96 9.94 8.64
N LEU A 121 -6.18 10.55 9.54
CA LEU A 121 -6.44 10.53 10.97
C LEU A 121 -7.27 11.74 11.44
N ASP A 122 -7.37 12.74 10.61
CA ASP A 122 -8.09 14.00 10.94
C ASP A 122 -9.55 13.97 10.53
#